data_768b7aaf98a908e64d502e3789524a5f
#
_entry.id   768b7aaf98a908e64d502e3789524a5f
#
_cell.length_a   1.000
_cell.length_b   1.000
_cell.length_c   1.000
_cell.angle_alpha   90.00
_cell.angle_beta   90.00
_cell.angle_gamma   90.00
#
_symmetry.space_group_name_H-M   'P 1'
#
loop_
_entity.id
_entity.type
_entity.pdbx_description
1 polymer ?
#
loop_
_entity_poly.entity_id
_entity_poly.type
_entity_poly.pdbx_seq_one_letter_code
_entity_poly.pdbx_strand_id
1 'polypeptide(L)' 'MAYKHTNGKGVTYYLHKTEVTLRGGKPQTIYFFAKVEKNKKGTPTDLPADRTVNENPRNGFLTVSKKK' A
#
# COMPACT_ATOMS: atom_id res chain seq x y z
N MET A 1 4.28 7.38 10.83
CA MET A 1 3.08 6.59 11.14
C MET A 1 2.48 6.03 9.85
N ALA A 2 1.81 4.91 9.93
CA ALA A 2 1.24 4.30 8.75
C ALA A 2 -0.15 4.83 8.44
N TYR A 3 -0.40 5.11 7.18
CA TYR A 3 -1.74 5.41 6.71
C TYR A 3 -2.61 4.15 6.86
N LYS A 4 -3.77 4.30 7.43
CA LYS A 4 -4.68 3.17 7.58
C LYS A 4 -6.00 3.44 6.87
N HIS A 5 -6.60 2.39 6.36
CA HIS A 5 -7.86 2.49 5.64
C HIS A 5 -8.73 1.29 5.98
N THR A 6 -9.97 1.56 6.36
CA THR A 6 -10.94 0.50 6.63
C THR A 6 -11.79 0.31 5.38
N ASN A 7 -11.81 -0.91 4.84
CA ASN A 7 -12.60 -1.20 3.65
C ASN A 7 -14.08 -1.39 3.98
N GLY A 8 -14.88 -1.62 2.94
CA GLY A 8 -16.32 -1.81 3.12
C GLY A 8 -16.72 -3.03 3.92
N LYS A 9 -15.79 -3.97 4.13
CA LYS A 9 -16.04 -5.16 4.93
C LYS A 9 -15.64 -4.98 6.39
N GLY A 10 -15.18 -3.80 6.77
CA GLY A 10 -14.77 -3.52 8.13
C GLY A 10 -13.36 -3.96 8.49
N VAL A 11 -12.55 -4.31 7.51
CA VAL A 11 -11.17 -4.72 7.73
C VAL A 11 -10.25 -3.53 7.58
N THR A 12 -9.41 -3.28 8.58
CA THR A 12 -8.44 -2.19 8.53
C THR A 12 -7.11 -2.66 7.96
N TYR A 13 -6.62 -1.91 6.99
CA TYR A 13 -5.33 -2.17 6.37
C TYR A 13 -4.40 -1.00 6.63
N TYR A 14 -3.11 -1.30 6.69
CA TYR A 14 -2.06 -0.29 6.89
C TYR A 14 -1.20 -0.23 5.65
N LEU A 15 -0.89 0.99 5.21
CA LEU A 15 -0.08 1.19 4.01
C LEU A 15 1.39 1.01 4.33
N HIS A 16 2.06 0.26 3.49
CA HIS A 16 3.50 0.01 3.60
C HIS A 16 4.16 0.31 2.27
N LYS A 17 5.45 0.56 2.31
CA LYS A 17 6.25 0.71 1.11
C LYS A 17 7.46 -0.20 1.19
N THR A 18 7.89 -0.68 0.03
CA THR A 18 9.12 -1.46 -0.07
C THR A 18 9.84 -1.06 -1.35
N GLU A 19 11.15 -1.10 -1.30
CA GLU A 19 11.97 -0.79 -2.47
C GLU A 19 12.47 -2.08 -3.10
N VAL A 20 12.28 -2.19 -4.41
CA VAL A 20 12.77 -3.33 -5.16
C VAL A 20 13.64 -2.82 -6.29
N THR A 21 14.64 -3.62 -6.67
CA THR A 21 15.48 -3.30 -7.81
C THR A 21 14.97 -4.06 -9.02
N LEU A 22 14.55 -3.31 -10.04
CA LEU A 22 14.05 -3.90 -11.26
C LEU A 22 15.20 -4.32 -12.17
N ARG A 23 14.85 -5.05 -13.23
CA ARG A 23 15.79 -5.37 -14.27
C ARG A 23 16.42 -4.09 -14.79
N GLY A 24 17.75 -4.09 -14.92
CA GLY A 24 18.47 -2.90 -15.32
C GLY A 24 18.97 -2.06 -14.17
N GLY A 25 18.76 -2.50 -12.94
CA GLY A 25 19.30 -1.85 -11.76
C GLY A 25 18.57 -0.60 -11.30
N LYS A 26 17.37 -0.35 -11.81
CA LYS A 26 16.60 0.84 -11.38
C LYS A 26 15.79 0.51 -10.15
N PRO A 27 15.93 1.28 -9.05
CA PRO A 27 15.11 1.07 -7.86
C PRO A 27 13.68 1.54 -8.10
N GLN A 28 12.73 0.82 -7.54
CA GLN A 28 11.32 1.19 -7.62
C GLN A 28 10.68 1.02 -6.26
N THR A 29 9.89 2.01 -5.85
CA THR A 29 9.14 1.94 -4.61
C THR A 29 7.76 1.38 -4.90
N ILE A 30 7.40 0.32 -4.18
CA ILE A 30 6.10 -0.33 -4.31
C ILE A 30 5.33 -0.11 -3.03
N TYR A 31 4.05 0.25 -3.15
CA TYR A 31 3.17 0.42 -2.02
C TYR A 31 2.20 -0.74 -1.94
N PHE A 32 1.92 -1.20 -0.73
CA PHE A 32 0.97 -2.29 -0.53
C PHE A 32 0.28 -2.12 0.82
N PHE A 33 -0.86 -2.79 0.96
CA PHE A 33 -1.61 -2.78 2.22
C PHE A 33 -1.48 -4.12 2.92
N ALA A 34 -1.36 -4.07 4.24
CA ALA A 34 -1.29 -5.25 5.07
C ALA A 34 -2.19 -5.06 6.29
N LYS A 35 -2.65 -6.16 6.86
CA LYS A 35 -3.54 -6.11 8.02
C LYS A 35 -2.81 -5.77 9.32
N VAL A 36 -1.51 -5.69 9.27
CA VAL A 36 -0.68 -5.39 10.44
C VAL A 36 0.05 -4.08 10.25
N GLU A 37 0.24 -3.35 11.34
CA GLU A 37 0.92 -2.07 11.28
C GLU A 37 2.41 -2.22 11.01
N LYS A 38 3.01 -3.28 11.55
CA LYS A 38 4.42 -3.57 11.32
C LYS A 38 4.54 -4.80 10.45
N ASN A 39 5.25 -4.67 9.35
CA ASN A 39 5.47 -5.77 8.42
C ASN A 39 6.94 -5.87 8.10
N LYS A 40 7.48 -7.10 8.16
CA LYS A 40 8.90 -7.32 7.86
C LYS A 40 9.26 -7.07 6.41
N LYS A 41 8.28 -7.12 5.52
CA LYS A 41 8.50 -6.96 4.08
C LYS A 41 8.43 -5.51 3.62
N GLY A 42 8.03 -4.60 4.49
CA GLY A 42 7.90 -3.21 4.11
C GLY A 42 7.92 -2.29 5.31
N THR A 43 8.00 -1.01 5.05
CA THR A 43 8.03 0.02 6.07
C THR A 43 6.68 0.75 6.10
N PRO A 44 6.07 0.95 7.27
CA PRO A 44 4.84 1.74 7.37
C PRO A 44 5.07 3.15 6.82
N THR A 45 4.11 3.66 6.05
CA THR A 45 4.25 4.96 5.43
C THR A 45 2.88 5.60 5.28
N ASP A 46 2.88 6.92 5.08
CA ASP A 46 1.65 7.64 4.79
C ASP A 46 1.32 7.56 3.31
N LEU A 47 0.07 7.81 2.97
CA LEU A 47 -0.36 7.81 1.57
C LEU A 47 0.21 9.05 0.87
N PRO A 48 1.02 8.86 -0.18
CA PRO A 48 1.54 10.01 -0.93
C PRO A 48 0.43 10.78 -1.63
N ALA A 49 0.66 12.06 -1.85
CA ALA A 49 -0.34 12.92 -2.49
C ALA A 49 -0.61 12.53 -3.94
N ASP A 50 0.38 11.91 -4.61
CA ASP A 50 0.24 11.49 -6.00
C ASP A 50 -0.28 10.06 -6.14
N ARG A 51 -0.75 9.45 -5.06
CA ARG A 51 -1.27 8.08 -5.06
C ARG A 51 -2.70 8.06 -4.57
N THR A 52 -3.44 7.07 -5.03
CA THR A 52 -4.82 6.89 -4.63
C THR A 52 -5.06 5.45 -4.22
N VAL A 53 -6.02 5.26 -3.32
CA VAL A 53 -6.37 3.94 -2.82
C VAL A 53 -7.55 3.42 -3.62
N ASN A 54 -7.44 2.17 -4.08
CA ASN A 54 -8.54 1.49 -4.77
C ASN A 54 -8.95 0.27 -3.97
N GLU A 55 -10.25 0.08 -3.83
CA GLU A 55 -10.79 -1.10 -3.16
C GLU A 55 -11.38 -2.05 -4.19
N ASN A 56 -11.01 -3.33 -4.10
CA ASN A 56 -11.56 -4.35 -4.96
C ASN A 56 -12.94 -4.76 -4.43
N PRO A 57 -14.02 -4.53 -5.20
CA PRO A 57 -15.37 -4.85 -4.71
C PRO A 57 -15.62 -6.32 -4.50
N ARG A 58 -14.82 -7.18 -5.08
CA ARG A 58 -15.01 -8.63 -4.93
C ARG A 58 -14.54 -9.15 -3.59
N ASN A 59 -13.35 -8.75 -3.17
CA ASN A 59 -12.74 -9.29 -1.95
C ASN A 59 -12.41 -8.22 -0.92
N GLY A 60 -12.65 -6.94 -1.24
CA GLY A 60 -12.34 -5.85 -0.33
C GLY A 60 -10.86 -5.54 -0.19
N PHE A 61 -10.03 -6.13 -1.03
CA PHE A 61 -8.59 -5.91 -0.97
C PHE A 61 -8.23 -4.50 -1.47
N LEU A 62 -7.31 -3.87 -0.80
CA LEU A 62 -6.90 -2.51 -1.14
C LEU A 62 -5.62 -2.51 -1.95
N THR A 63 -5.58 -1.65 -2.96
CA THR A 63 -4.39 -1.45 -3.78
C THR A 63 -4.10 0.03 -3.91
N VAL A 64 -2.87 0.35 -4.25
CA VAL A 64 -2.44 1.74 -4.43
C VAL A 64 -2.10 1.95 -5.90
N SER A 65 -2.68 2.99 -6.48
CA SER A 65 -2.45 3.34 -7.88
C SER A 65 -1.91 4.76 -7.97
N LYS A 66 -1.17 5.01 -9.03
CA LYS A 66 -0.67 6.35 -9.26
C LYS A 66 -1.83 7.26 -9.67
N LYS A 67 -1.91 8.39 -9.02
CA LYS A 67 -2.93 9.39 -9.33
C LYS A 67 -2.45 10.23 -10.50
N LYS A 68 -3.31 10.43 -11.46
CA LYS A 68 -3.01 11.32 -12.58
C LYS A 68 -3.32 12.75 -12.23
#